data_a7facddde36076f2eecbe1beab80d761
#
_entry.id   a7facddde36076f2eecbe1beab80d761
#
_cell.length_a   1.000
_cell.length_b   1.000
_cell.length_c   1.000
_cell.angle_alpha   90.00
_cell.angle_beta   90.00
_cell.angle_gamma   90.00
#
_symmetry.space_group_name_H-M   'P 1'
#
loop_
_entity.id
_entity.type
_entity.pdbx_description
1 polymer ?
#
loop_
_entity_poly.entity_id
_entity_poly.type
_entity_poly.pdbx_seq_one_letter_code
_entity_poly.pdbx_strand_id
1 'polypeptide(L)'
;MTGTEKTPAATPEFRLAYVPGATPAKWVRIWNERQPDVRLTLVPVEAAEVADVLRRGDADAGLVRLPVDRTYFSAISLYTETTVVVVPKDHVVAAVEEVTLADLADEIVQHPLDDVLEWESLPGQAAFERPARTADAVELVAAGVGLLVVPQSLARLHHRRDLTYRTVTDAPESSVALAWPEERTTDQVEDFIGIVRGRTVNSSR
;
A
#
# COMPACT_ATOMS: atom_id res chain seq x y z
N MET A 1 -14.79 46.85 29.20
CA MET A 1 -15.48 45.68 28.62
C MET A 1 -14.48 45.02 27.68
N THR A 2 -13.72 44.06 28.18
CA THR A 2 -12.75 43.30 27.41
C THR A 2 -13.41 42.01 26.95
N GLY A 3 -13.80 42.00 25.68
CA GLY A 3 -14.33 40.79 25.03
C GLY A 3 -13.20 39.78 24.84
N THR A 4 -13.27 38.70 25.58
CA THR A 4 -12.38 37.55 25.36
C THR A 4 -12.80 36.88 24.05
N GLU A 5 -12.02 37.11 22.99
CA GLU A 5 -12.17 36.47 21.70
C GLU A 5 -11.84 34.98 21.90
N LYS A 6 -12.90 34.14 21.92
CA LYS A 6 -12.77 32.69 22.04
C LYS A 6 -12.21 32.16 20.71
N THR A 7 -10.90 31.89 20.67
CA THR A 7 -10.29 31.17 19.54
C THR A 7 -11.10 29.92 19.27
N PRO A 8 -11.60 29.69 18.05
CA PRO A 8 -12.33 28.47 17.72
C PRO A 8 -11.43 27.26 18.00
N ALA A 9 -11.93 26.34 18.81
CA ALA A 9 -11.23 25.08 19.06
C ALA A 9 -11.01 24.38 17.71
N ALA A 10 -9.75 24.00 17.42
CA ALA A 10 -9.44 23.26 16.22
C ALA A 10 -10.29 21.97 16.20
N THR A 11 -10.96 21.71 15.07
CA THR A 11 -11.72 20.48 14.89
C THR A 11 -10.76 19.29 15.10
N PRO A 12 -11.13 18.29 15.92
CA PRO A 12 -10.31 17.09 16.08
C PRO A 12 -10.02 16.45 14.73
N GLU A 13 -8.78 16.00 14.52
CA GLU A 13 -8.32 15.41 13.27
C GLU A 13 -7.69 14.05 13.53
N PHE A 14 -8.01 13.08 12.65
CA PHE A 14 -7.37 11.78 12.56
C PHE A 14 -6.66 11.67 11.22
N ARG A 15 -5.32 11.51 11.24
CA ARG A 15 -4.49 11.43 10.04
C ARG A 15 -4.13 9.99 9.76
N LEU A 16 -4.59 9.49 8.60
CA LEU A 16 -4.32 8.14 8.13
C LEU A 16 -3.31 8.18 6.98
N ALA A 17 -2.09 7.72 7.23
CA ALA A 17 -1.12 7.47 6.17
C ALA A 17 -1.53 6.26 5.33
N TYR A 18 -1.17 6.26 4.05
CA TYR A 18 -1.38 5.09 3.21
C TYR A 18 -0.33 5.00 2.11
N VAL A 19 0.14 3.77 1.84
CA VAL A 19 1.16 3.48 0.84
C VAL A 19 0.53 3.24 -0.54
N PRO A 20 1.30 3.38 -1.66
CA PRO A 20 0.81 3.11 -3.01
C PRO A 20 0.14 1.74 -3.12
N GLY A 21 -0.99 1.69 -3.82
CA GLY A 21 -1.81 0.50 -3.99
C GLY A 21 -2.81 0.23 -2.87
N ALA A 22 -2.59 0.71 -1.63
CA ALA A 22 -3.58 0.61 -0.57
C ALA A 22 -4.77 1.54 -0.83
N THR A 23 -6.00 1.05 -0.61
CA THR A 23 -7.24 1.78 -0.93
C THR A 23 -8.07 2.03 0.35
N PRO A 24 -7.92 3.18 1.03
CA PRO A 24 -8.62 3.47 2.29
C PRO A 24 -10.11 3.82 2.12
N ALA A 25 -10.61 4.07 0.92
CA ALA A 25 -11.92 4.68 0.64
C ALA A 25 -13.11 4.04 1.40
N LYS A 26 -13.13 2.70 1.52
CA LYS A 26 -14.17 1.97 2.25
C LYS A 26 -14.21 2.37 3.73
N TRP A 27 -13.05 2.43 4.38
CA TRP A 27 -12.93 2.75 5.80
C TRP A 27 -13.15 4.23 6.08
N VAL A 28 -12.69 5.12 5.16
CA VAL A 28 -12.94 6.56 5.22
C VAL A 28 -14.45 6.85 5.20
N ARG A 29 -15.21 6.19 4.32
CA ARG A 29 -16.67 6.34 4.28
C ARG A 29 -17.31 5.95 5.61
N ILE A 30 -16.92 4.80 6.18
CA ILE A 30 -17.48 4.34 7.47
C ILE A 30 -17.06 5.27 8.61
N TRP A 31 -15.82 5.80 8.57
CA TRP A 31 -15.36 6.78 9.55
C TRP A 31 -16.25 8.03 9.55
N ASN A 32 -16.44 8.63 8.38
CA ASN A 32 -17.25 9.85 8.25
C ASN A 32 -18.71 9.66 8.71
N GLU A 33 -19.24 8.43 8.56
CA GLU A 33 -20.57 8.07 9.06
C GLU A 33 -20.62 7.94 10.58
N ARG A 34 -19.54 7.46 11.22
CA ARG A 34 -19.49 7.15 12.66
C ARG A 34 -18.89 8.27 13.51
N GLN A 35 -17.98 9.03 12.95
CA GLN A 35 -17.20 10.09 13.61
C GLN A 35 -17.32 11.41 12.84
N PRO A 36 -18.55 11.96 12.68
CA PRO A 36 -18.80 13.16 11.88
C PRO A 36 -18.08 14.41 12.43
N ASP A 37 -17.77 14.42 13.73
CA ASP A 37 -17.11 15.53 14.42
C ASP A 37 -15.59 15.45 14.39
N VAL A 38 -15.01 14.36 13.86
CA VAL A 38 -13.56 14.15 13.75
C VAL A 38 -13.19 14.05 12.27
N ARG A 39 -12.46 15.05 11.77
CA ARG A 39 -12.00 15.06 10.39
C ARG A 39 -10.97 13.95 10.16
N LEU A 40 -11.20 13.07 9.16
CA LEU A 40 -10.18 12.15 8.69
C LEU A 40 -9.43 12.77 7.51
N THR A 41 -8.11 12.88 7.67
CA THR A 41 -7.20 13.37 6.62
C THR A 41 -6.35 12.21 6.12
N LEU A 42 -6.33 12.03 4.80
CA LEU A 42 -5.49 11.03 4.13
C LEU A 42 -4.11 11.61 3.81
N VAL A 43 -3.06 10.89 4.18
CA VAL A 43 -1.66 11.27 3.96
C VAL A 43 -1.02 10.22 3.04
N PRO A 44 -0.88 10.48 1.73
CA PRO A 44 -0.16 9.57 0.82
C PRO A 44 1.32 9.57 1.16
N VAL A 45 1.93 8.38 1.28
CA VAL A 45 3.32 8.22 1.70
C VAL A 45 3.93 7.04 0.96
N GLU A 46 5.18 7.17 0.50
CA GLU A 46 5.92 6.05 -0.07
C GLU A 46 6.15 4.93 0.96
N ALA A 47 6.19 3.69 0.50
CA ALA A 47 6.30 2.53 1.41
C ALA A 47 7.55 2.59 2.31
N ALA A 48 8.67 3.10 1.79
CA ALA A 48 9.92 3.27 2.56
C ALA A 48 9.84 4.35 3.64
N GLU A 49 8.94 5.34 3.51
CA GLU A 49 8.87 6.52 4.38
C GLU A 49 7.80 6.40 5.47
N VAL A 50 6.83 5.48 5.31
CA VAL A 50 5.65 5.42 6.17
C VAL A 50 5.99 5.19 7.64
N ALA A 51 7.01 4.38 7.95
CA ALA A 51 7.45 4.15 9.32
C ALA A 51 7.95 5.43 9.99
N ASP A 52 8.69 6.26 9.27
CA ASP A 52 9.21 7.54 9.79
C ASP A 52 8.11 8.58 9.94
N VAL A 53 7.16 8.64 9.01
CA VAL A 53 5.95 9.49 9.13
C VAL A 53 5.18 9.16 10.41
N LEU A 54 4.97 7.87 10.69
CA LEU A 54 4.31 7.42 11.92
C LEU A 54 5.14 7.71 13.18
N ARG A 55 6.47 7.54 13.13
CA ARG A 55 7.38 7.85 14.27
C ARG A 55 7.37 9.32 14.62
N ARG A 56 7.41 10.20 13.63
CA ARG A 56 7.35 11.66 13.84
C ARG A 56 5.99 12.16 14.31
N GLY A 57 4.94 11.36 14.13
CA GLY A 57 3.57 11.77 14.44
C GLY A 57 2.95 12.66 13.37
N ASP A 58 3.45 12.58 12.13
CA ASP A 58 2.85 13.26 10.98
C ASP A 58 1.55 12.56 10.55
N ALA A 59 1.36 11.30 10.95
CA ALA A 59 0.10 10.56 10.89
C ALA A 59 -0.11 9.75 12.18
N ASP A 60 -1.37 9.45 12.49
CA ASP A 60 -1.78 8.78 13.73
C ASP A 60 -1.80 7.25 13.55
N ALA A 61 -2.14 6.78 12.35
CA ALA A 61 -2.05 5.39 11.93
C ALA A 61 -1.74 5.33 10.43
N GLY A 62 -1.41 4.13 9.92
CA GLY A 62 -1.10 3.95 8.50
C GLY A 62 -1.54 2.61 7.94
N LEU A 63 -1.98 2.62 6.68
CA LEU A 63 -2.06 1.42 5.86
C LEU A 63 -0.67 1.18 5.27
N VAL A 64 0.01 0.14 5.75
CA VAL A 64 1.43 -0.13 5.48
C VAL A 64 1.60 -1.51 4.86
N ARG A 65 2.73 -1.75 4.20
CA ARG A 65 3.13 -3.10 3.80
C ARG A 65 3.93 -3.77 4.91
N LEU A 66 3.65 -5.04 5.16
CA LEU A 66 4.43 -5.85 6.09
C LEU A 66 5.74 -6.32 5.42
N PRO A 67 6.82 -6.54 6.21
CA PRO A 67 6.89 -6.45 7.67
C PRO A 67 7.03 -5.02 8.19
N VAL A 68 6.66 -4.81 9.47
CA VAL A 68 6.94 -3.60 10.22
C VAL A 68 7.69 -3.92 11.51
N ASP A 69 8.42 -2.96 12.04
CA ASP A 69 9.11 -3.08 13.33
C ASP A 69 8.10 -3.27 14.47
N ARG A 70 7.90 -4.51 14.90
CA ARG A 70 6.93 -4.90 15.94
C ARG A 70 7.35 -4.51 17.35
N THR A 71 8.55 -4.00 17.54
CA THR A 71 8.98 -3.46 18.83
C THR A 71 8.49 -2.03 19.05
N TYR A 72 8.10 -1.35 17.98
CA TYR A 72 7.62 0.03 18.00
C TYR A 72 6.16 0.15 17.55
N PHE A 73 5.75 -0.66 16.57
CA PHE A 73 4.42 -0.59 15.97
C PHE A 73 3.55 -1.79 16.38
N SER A 74 2.35 -1.50 16.83
CA SER A 74 1.24 -2.44 16.76
C SER A 74 0.71 -2.49 15.33
N ALA A 75 0.34 -3.68 14.84
CA ALA A 75 -0.23 -3.83 13.50
C ALA A 75 -1.25 -4.96 13.42
N ILE A 76 -2.25 -4.74 12.57
CA ILE A 76 -3.32 -5.70 12.25
C ILE A 76 -3.23 -5.99 10.75
N SER A 77 -2.95 -7.24 10.38
CA SER A 77 -3.01 -7.67 8.98
C SER A 77 -4.44 -7.53 8.46
N LEU A 78 -4.59 -6.93 7.29
CA LEU A 78 -5.87 -6.65 6.64
C LEU A 78 -6.15 -7.61 5.49
N TYR A 79 -5.19 -7.75 4.60
CA TYR A 79 -5.25 -8.65 3.45
C TYR A 79 -3.86 -8.90 2.88
N THR A 80 -3.75 -9.99 2.12
CA THR A 80 -2.57 -10.34 1.33
C THR A 80 -2.90 -10.17 -0.15
N GLU A 81 -1.96 -9.65 -0.91
CA GLU A 81 -2.11 -9.37 -2.33
C GLU A 81 -1.39 -10.42 -3.16
N THR A 82 -2.05 -10.87 -4.22
CA THR A 82 -1.45 -11.71 -5.24
C THR A 82 -0.36 -10.92 -5.98
N THR A 83 0.77 -11.56 -6.23
CA THR A 83 1.84 -11.03 -7.08
C THR A 83 1.55 -11.34 -8.54
N VAL A 84 1.80 -10.37 -9.41
CA VAL A 84 1.54 -10.46 -10.85
C VAL A 84 2.76 -9.98 -11.63
N VAL A 85 2.90 -10.50 -12.86
CA VAL A 85 3.83 -9.97 -13.86
C VAL A 85 3.07 -9.08 -14.84
N VAL A 86 3.54 -7.84 -14.99
CA VAL A 86 3.04 -6.86 -15.96
C VAL A 86 3.79 -7.05 -17.27
N VAL A 87 3.06 -7.16 -18.37
CA VAL A 87 3.59 -7.46 -19.70
C VAL A 87 2.86 -6.68 -20.79
N PRO A 88 3.48 -6.42 -21.96
CA PRO A 88 2.77 -5.96 -23.15
C PRO A 88 1.67 -6.96 -23.54
N LYS A 89 0.56 -6.49 -24.12
CA LYS A 89 -0.56 -7.35 -24.51
C LYS A 89 -0.24 -8.37 -25.61
N ASP A 90 0.78 -8.09 -26.41
CA ASP A 90 1.28 -8.97 -27.47
C ASP A 90 2.43 -9.89 -27.02
N HIS A 91 2.84 -9.79 -25.76
CA HIS A 91 3.85 -10.68 -25.18
C HIS A 91 3.33 -12.10 -25.00
N VAL A 92 4.21 -13.12 -25.16
CA VAL A 92 3.84 -14.54 -25.03
C VAL A 92 3.19 -14.86 -23.68
N VAL A 93 3.68 -14.27 -22.59
CA VAL A 93 3.10 -14.41 -21.23
C VAL A 93 1.66 -13.91 -21.16
N ALA A 94 1.23 -12.99 -22.00
CA ALA A 94 -0.16 -12.53 -22.04
C ALA A 94 -1.14 -13.60 -22.54
N ALA A 95 -0.67 -14.67 -23.20
CA ALA A 95 -1.49 -15.73 -23.75
C ALA A 95 -1.89 -16.83 -22.73
N VAL A 96 -1.26 -16.86 -21.55
CA VAL A 96 -1.56 -17.81 -20.47
C VAL A 96 -2.33 -17.13 -19.34
N GLU A 97 -2.90 -17.90 -18.40
CA GLU A 97 -3.62 -17.35 -17.25
C GLU A 97 -2.69 -17.03 -16.07
N GLU A 98 -1.68 -17.88 -15.87
CA GLU A 98 -0.70 -17.77 -14.78
C GLU A 98 0.67 -18.27 -15.26
N VAL A 99 1.72 -17.86 -14.54
CA VAL A 99 3.11 -18.26 -14.73
C VAL A 99 3.78 -18.52 -13.40
N THR A 100 4.95 -19.16 -13.45
CA THR A 100 5.89 -19.31 -12.35
C THR A 100 7.11 -18.40 -12.54
N LEU A 101 7.93 -18.24 -11.51
CA LEU A 101 9.21 -17.52 -11.61
C LEU A 101 10.17 -18.21 -12.61
N ALA A 102 10.09 -19.54 -12.72
CA ALA A 102 10.88 -20.29 -13.70
C ALA A 102 10.51 -19.95 -15.15
N ASP A 103 9.24 -19.66 -15.43
CA ASP A 103 8.78 -19.26 -16.77
C ASP A 103 9.31 -17.86 -17.17
N LEU A 104 9.78 -17.08 -16.20
CA LEU A 104 10.35 -15.75 -16.41
C LEU A 104 11.89 -15.75 -16.45
N ALA A 105 12.55 -16.91 -16.29
CA ALA A 105 14.00 -17.00 -16.10
C ALA A 105 14.82 -16.40 -17.24
N ASP A 106 14.35 -16.49 -18.47
CA ASP A 106 15.01 -15.97 -19.66
C ASP A 106 14.55 -14.54 -20.04
N GLU A 107 13.58 -13.99 -19.29
CA GLU A 107 13.04 -12.65 -19.52
C GLU A 107 13.85 -11.58 -18.77
N ILE A 108 13.98 -10.39 -19.36
CA ILE A 108 14.48 -9.23 -18.63
C ILE A 108 13.39 -8.76 -17.68
N VAL A 109 13.66 -8.71 -16.37
CA VAL A 109 12.72 -8.24 -15.35
C VAL A 109 13.23 -6.95 -14.73
N GLN A 110 12.38 -5.93 -14.72
CA GLN A 110 12.64 -4.65 -14.08
C GLN A 110 12.55 -4.79 -12.56
N HIS A 111 13.54 -4.27 -11.83
CA HIS A 111 13.57 -4.26 -10.37
C HIS A 111 13.69 -2.82 -9.87
N PRO A 112 12.58 -2.07 -9.75
CA PRO A 112 12.62 -0.68 -9.31
C PRO A 112 13.19 -0.55 -7.89
N LEU A 113 13.71 0.62 -7.54
CA LEU A 113 14.28 0.86 -6.22
C LEU A 113 13.22 0.93 -5.10
N ASP A 114 11.97 1.20 -5.46
CA ASP A 114 10.80 1.22 -4.59
C ASP A 114 10.03 -0.11 -4.57
N ASP A 115 10.68 -1.22 -5.02
CA ASP A 115 10.08 -2.57 -4.96
C ASP A 115 9.69 -2.92 -3.52
N VAL A 116 8.49 -3.46 -3.37
CA VAL A 116 7.86 -3.79 -2.08
C VAL A 116 7.76 -5.29 -1.82
N LEU A 117 8.30 -6.11 -2.73
CA LEU A 117 8.36 -7.55 -2.57
C LEU A 117 9.68 -7.96 -1.92
N GLU A 118 9.62 -8.90 -0.99
CA GLU A 118 10.80 -9.46 -0.32
C GLU A 118 11.31 -10.67 -1.10
N TRP A 119 12.35 -10.48 -1.89
CA TRP A 119 12.91 -11.51 -2.74
C TRP A 119 14.02 -12.30 -2.04
N GLU A 120 13.96 -13.62 -2.04
CA GLU A 120 15.12 -14.48 -1.75
C GLU A 120 16.12 -14.43 -2.91
N SER A 121 15.61 -14.42 -4.14
CA SER A 121 16.37 -14.20 -5.36
C SER A 121 15.51 -13.46 -6.38
N LEU A 122 16.09 -12.48 -7.09
CA LEU A 122 15.36 -11.72 -8.08
C LEU A 122 14.99 -12.61 -9.28
N PRO A 123 13.73 -12.52 -9.78
CA PRO A 123 13.29 -13.28 -10.94
C PRO A 123 13.91 -12.75 -12.23
N GLY A 124 14.06 -13.66 -13.22
CA GLY A 124 14.51 -13.32 -14.55
C GLY A 124 15.94 -12.80 -14.63
N GLN A 125 16.25 -12.16 -15.73
CA GLN A 125 17.53 -11.48 -15.95
C GLN A 125 17.39 -10.01 -15.53
N ALA A 126 18.37 -9.51 -14.75
CA ALA A 126 18.37 -8.13 -14.32
C ALA A 126 18.50 -7.17 -15.51
N ALA A 127 17.68 -6.11 -15.52
CA ALA A 127 17.86 -5.01 -16.44
C ALA A 127 19.19 -4.29 -16.20
N PHE A 128 19.70 -3.61 -17.22
CA PHE A 128 21.00 -2.89 -17.15
C PHE A 128 21.02 -1.82 -16.04
N GLU A 129 19.92 -1.11 -15.87
CA GLU A 129 19.72 -0.12 -14.81
C GLU A 129 18.41 -0.38 -14.08
N ARG A 130 18.42 -0.13 -12.78
CA ARG A 130 17.22 -0.22 -11.96
C ARG A 130 16.43 1.09 -12.06
N PRO A 131 15.15 1.06 -12.46
CA PRO A 131 14.29 2.24 -12.43
C PRO A 131 14.18 2.80 -11.00
N ALA A 132 14.07 4.12 -10.87
CA ALA A 132 13.91 4.74 -9.56
C ALA A 132 12.57 4.37 -8.91
N ARG A 133 11.51 4.20 -9.73
CA ARG A 133 10.14 3.96 -9.27
C ARG A 133 9.44 2.88 -10.08
N THR A 134 8.48 2.22 -9.46
CA THR A 134 7.55 1.29 -10.12
C THR A 134 6.86 1.93 -11.34
N ALA A 135 6.48 3.21 -11.25
CA ALA A 135 5.91 3.95 -12.37
C ALA A 135 6.85 3.99 -13.59
N ASP A 136 8.15 4.26 -13.37
CA ASP A 136 9.16 4.29 -14.43
C ASP A 136 9.36 2.90 -15.04
N ALA A 137 9.36 1.85 -14.20
CA ALA A 137 9.42 0.47 -14.64
C ALA A 137 8.24 0.10 -15.58
N VAL A 138 7.04 0.55 -15.25
CA VAL A 138 5.83 0.34 -16.09
C VAL A 138 6.00 1.01 -17.46
N GLU A 139 6.60 2.21 -17.54
CA GLU A 139 6.89 2.87 -18.82
C GLU A 139 7.91 2.08 -19.65
N LEU A 140 8.94 1.49 -19.03
CA LEU A 140 9.91 0.63 -19.70
C LEU A 140 9.25 -0.65 -20.26
N VAL A 141 8.37 -1.29 -19.47
CA VAL A 141 7.59 -2.45 -19.95
C VAL A 141 6.72 -2.06 -21.14
N ALA A 142 6.07 -0.90 -21.10
CA ALA A 142 5.26 -0.40 -22.21
C ALA A 142 6.09 -0.09 -23.47
N ALA A 143 7.36 0.26 -23.30
CA ALA A 143 8.33 0.44 -24.40
C ALA A 143 8.92 -0.88 -24.91
N GLY A 144 8.50 -2.04 -24.38
CA GLY A 144 9.01 -3.37 -24.74
C GLY A 144 10.37 -3.69 -24.12
N VAL A 145 10.74 -2.99 -23.05
CA VAL A 145 12.02 -3.21 -22.33
C VAL A 145 11.77 -4.06 -21.09
N GLY A 146 11.62 -5.38 -21.29
CA GLY A 146 11.42 -6.36 -20.22
C GLY A 146 10.01 -6.37 -19.62
N LEU A 147 9.90 -7.03 -18.48
CA LEU A 147 8.68 -7.27 -17.70
C LEU A 147 8.81 -6.68 -16.30
N LEU A 148 7.73 -6.63 -15.53
CA LEU A 148 7.75 -6.12 -14.16
C LEU A 148 6.90 -7.02 -13.26
N VAL A 149 7.46 -7.50 -12.16
CA VAL A 149 6.74 -8.30 -11.15
C VAL A 149 6.43 -7.42 -9.94
N VAL A 150 5.13 -7.30 -9.60
CA VAL A 150 4.63 -6.41 -8.53
C VAL A 150 3.37 -6.98 -7.87
N PRO A 151 2.98 -6.51 -6.67
CA PRO A 151 1.64 -6.75 -6.15
C PRO A 151 0.56 -6.24 -7.10
N GLN A 152 -0.54 -6.96 -7.20
CA GLN A 152 -1.63 -6.65 -8.16
C GLN A 152 -2.19 -5.22 -8.01
N SER A 153 -2.19 -4.68 -6.79
CA SER A 153 -2.65 -3.30 -6.56
C SER A 153 -1.78 -2.26 -7.26
N LEU A 154 -0.46 -2.49 -7.33
CA LEU A 154 0.46 -1.60 -8.04
C LEU A 154 0.30 -1.73 -9.56
N ALA A 155 0.08 -2.94 -10.08
CA ALA A 155 -0.27 -3.13 -11.49
C ALA A 155 -1.57 -2.41 -11.88
N ARG A 156 -2.56 -2.36 -10.98
CA ARG A 156 -3.81 -1.62 -11.17
C ARG A 156 -3.62 -0.11 -11.03
N LEU A 157 -2.80 0.35 -10.08
CA LEU A 157 -2.50 1.76 -9.87
C LEU A 157 -1.83 2.40 -11.09
N HIS A 158 -0.92 1.66 -11.73
CA HIS A 158 -0.18 2.07 -12.92
C HIS A 158 -0.76 1.47 -14.21
N HIS A 159 -2.07 1.24 -14.24
CA HIS A 159 -2.74 0.62 -15.39
C HIS A 159 -2.52 1.41 -16.68
N ARG A 160 -2.16 0.67 -17.76
CA ARG A 160 -2.05 1.18 -19.12
C ARG A 160 -2.87 0.33 -20.08
N ARG A 161 -3.37 0.93 -21.16
CA ARG A 161 -4.19 0.24 -22.18
C ARG A 161 -3.43 -0.78 -22.99
N ASP A 162 -2.13 -0.57 -23.17
CA ASP A 162 -1.19 -1.40 -23.95
C ASP A 162 -0.60 -2.56 -23.13
N LEU A 163 -0.78 -2.55 -21.80
CA LEU A 163 -0.30 -3.57 -20.89
C LEU A 163 -1.43 -4.45 -20.37
N THR A 164 -1.04 -5.64 -19.88
CA THR A 164 -1.85 -6.56 -19.10
C THR A 164 -1.01 -7.17 -18.00
N TYR A 165 -1.60 -8.02 -17.14
CA TYR A 165 -0.83 -8.73 -16.13
C TYR A 165 -1.34 -10.18 -15.97
N ARG A 166 -0.46 -11.06 -15.46
CA ARG A 166 -0.74 -12.47 -15.15
C ARG A 166 -0.26 -12.78 -13.74
N THR A 167 -0.95 -13.71 -13.08
CA THR A 167 -0.56 -14.17 -11.75
C THR A 167 0.79 -14.92 -11.83
N VAL A 168 1.67 -14.64 -10.85
CA VAL A 168 2.89 -15.42 -10.62
C VAL A 168 2.68 -16.27 -9.38
N THR A 169 2.56 -17.59 -9.56
CA THR A 169 2.02 -18.50 -8.53
C THR A 169 2.99 -18.82 -7.39
N ASP A 170 4.29 -18.67 -7.62
CA ASP A 170 5.38 -18.97 -6.68
C ASP A 170 6.21 -17.74 -6.27
N ALA A 171 5.71 -16.53 -6.59
CA ALA A 171 6.34 -15.30 -6.17
C ALA A 171 5.99 -14.93 -4.72
N PRO A 172 6.85 -14.14 -4.03
CA PRO A 172 6.52 -13.59 -2.73
C PRO A 172 5.21 -12.80 -2.78
N GLU A 173 4.39 -12.94 -1.73
CA GLU A 173 3.17 -12.16 -1.57
C GLU A 173 3.44 -10.88 -0.78
N SER A 174 2.62 -9.85 -0.98
CA SER A 174 2.66 -8.61 -0.21
C SER A 174 1.43 -8.49 0.68
N SER A 175 1.64 -8.33 1.98
CA SER A 175 0.54 -8.13 2.93
C SER A 175 0.41 -6.66 3.33
N VAL A 176 -0.83 -6.17 3.36
CA VAL A 176 -1.18 -4.83 3.84
C VAL A 176 -1.75 -4.93 5.25
N ALA A 177 -1.31 -4.03 6.12
CA ALA A 177 -1.73 -3.95 7.51
C ALA A 177 -2.11 -2.51 7.90
N LEU A 178 -2.96 -2.38 8.92
CA LEU A 178 -3.09 -1.15 9.67
C LEU A 178 -2.02 -1.17 10.77
N ALA A 179 -1.15 -0.16 10.81
CA ALA A 179 -0.10 -0.01 11.82
C ALA A 179 -0.19 1.36 12.50
N TRP A 180 0.22 1.40 13.78
CA TRP A 180 0.31 2.62 14.58
C TRP A 180 1.38 2.45 15.66
N PRO A 181 2.01 3.54 16.16
CA PRO A 181 2.91 3.46 17.30
C PRO A 181 2.15 2.99 18.54
N GLU A 182 2.61 1.91 19.18
CA GLU A 182 1.90 1.28 20.31
C GLU A 182 1.65 2.25 21.46
N GLU A 183 2.65 3.06 21.81
CA GLU A 183 2.58 4.06 22.89
C GLU A 183 1.60 5.22 22.59
N ARG A 184 1.15 5.36 21.34
CA ARG A 184 0.23 6.41 20.89
C ARG A 184 -1.12 5.85 20.42
N THR A 185 -1.59 4.79 21.07
CA THR A 185 -2.94 4.26 20.86
C THR A 185 -3.95 5.21 21.49
N THR A 186 -4.55 6.08 20.68
CA THR A 186 -5.59 7.04 21.07
C THR A 186 -6.98 6.45 20.86
N ASP A 187 -8.02 7.07 21.46
CA ASP A 187 -9.43 6.68 21.23
C ASP A 187 -9.76 6.65 19.73
N GLN A 188 -9.25 7.61 18.95
CA GLN A 188 -9.45 7.66 17.50
C GLN A 188 -8.79 6.50 16.75
N VAL A 189 -7.60 6.08 17.19
CA VAL A 189 -6.93 4.87 16.67
C VAL A 189 -7.77 3.64 17.00
N GLU A 190 -8.29 3.52 18.23
CA GLU A 190 -9.15 2.40 18.63
C GLU A 190 -10.46 2.35 17.83
N ASP A 191 -11.09 3.50 17.60
CA ASP A 191 -12.28 3.63 16.76
C ASP A 191 -12.01 3.17 15.33
N PHE A 192 -10.86 3.58 14.76
CA PHE A 192 -10.47 3.15 13.41
C PHE A 192 -10.18 1.66 13.35
N ILE A 193 -9.52 1.08 14.37
CA ILE A 193 -9.35 -0.36 14.52
C ILE A 193 -10.70 -1.08 14.54
N GLY A 194 -11.68 -0.54 15.26
CA GLY A 194 -13.05 -1.05 15.29
C GLY A 194 -13.70 -1.08 13.90
N ILE A 195 -13.51 -0.03 13.11
CA ILE A 195 -14.01 0.10 11.73
C ILE A 195 -13.36 -0.95 10.82
N VAL A 196 -12.04 -1.07 10.90
CA VAL A 196 -11.27 -2.02 10.07
C VAL A 196 -11.65 -3.46 10.38
N ARG A 197 -11.88 -3.80 11.65
CA ARG A 197 -12.33 -5.12 12.10
C ARG A 197 -13.81 -5.40 11.85
N GLY A 198 -14.55 -4.45 11.28
CA GLY A 198 -15.97 -4.61 10.98
C GLY A 198 -16.87 -4.64 12.22
N ARG A 199 -16.42 -4.11 13.38
CA ARG A 199 -17.26 -3.99 14.57
C ARG A 199 -18.42 -3.06 14.28
N THR A 200 -19.64 -3.47 14.66
CA THR A 200 -20.83 -2.60 14.62
C THR A 200 -20.86 -1.72 15.86
N VAL A 201 -21.55 -0.57 15.78
CA VAL A 201 -21.69 0.40 16.90
C VAL A 201 -22.21 -0.25 18.20
N ASN A 202 -22.88 -1.40 18.11
CA ASN A 202 -23.48 -2.12 19.24
C ASN A 202 -22.56 -3.16 19.91
N SER A 203 -21.30 -3.34 19.49
CA SER A 203 -20.37 -4.32 20.08
C SER A 203 -19.47 -3.73 21.17
N SER A 204 -19.71 -2.49 21.59
CA SER A 204 -18.97 -1.83 22.69
C SER A 204 -19.85 -1.76 23.93
N ARG A 205 -20.20 -2.90 24.51
CA ARG A 205 -20.70 -3.04 25.89
C ARG A 205 -20.10 -4.26 26.54
#